data_d17b24b547ca07dbe92124f243f80fa2
#
_entry.id   d17b24b547ca07dbe92124f243f80fa2
#
_cell.length_a   1.000
_cell.length_b   1.000
_cell.length_c   1.000
_cell.angle_alpha   90.00
_cell.angle_beta   90.00
_cell.angle_gamma   90.00
#
_symmetry.space_group_name_H-M   'P 1'
#
loop_
_entity.id
_entity.type
_entity.pdbx_description
1 polymer ?
#
loop_
_entity_poly.entity_id
_entity_poly.type
_entity_poly.pdbx_seq_one_letter_code
_entity_poly.pdbx_strand_id
1 'polypeptide(L)'
;PLVVEASGAVPVLVAGFVATDRHVAAGLAMGAAGGWIGTAWLLSEEHQAHMHPVNTEKLKAAGSGDTVITRSESGKTFRQVRSSWSQEWESENAPKPLKMPYQDVLVGDLLGAIEEHDIEPLIHSGAGQSIGYFDEVRTVQVIMDDLVEEASAVLGRQASFLK
;
A
#
# COMPACT_ATOMS: atom_id res chain seq x y z
N PRO A 1 -9.02 16.59 10.00
CA PRO A 1 -9.95 17.30 10.90
C PRO A 1 -11.34 17.44 10.30
N LEU A 2 -11.49 18.10 9.15
CA LEU A 2 -12.82 18.38 8.54
C LEU A 2 -13.72 17.15 8.37
N VAL A 3 -13.14 15.99 7.98
CA VAL A 3 -13.92 14.74 7.86
C VAL A 3 -14.37 14.24 9.22
N VAL A 4 -13.51 14.33 10.23
CA VAL A 4 -13.85 13.97 11.62
C VAL A 4 -14.99 14.85 12.15
N GLU A 5 -14.89 16.16 11.94
CA GLU A 5 -15.95 17.11 12.32
C GLU A 5 -17.28 16.81 11.63
N ALA A 6 -17.24 16.54 10.31
CA ALA A 6 -18.43 16.27 9.51
C ALA A 6 -19.08 14.92 9.83
N SER A 7 -18.32 13.92 10.30
CA SER A 7 -18.83 12.57 10.61
C SER A 7 -19.55 12.48 11.95
N GLY A 8 -19.42 13.48 12.82
CA GLY A 8 -20.07 13.50 14.13
C GLY A 8 -19.65 12.33 15.01
N ALA A 9 -20.58 11.43 15.34
CA ALA A 9 -20.33 10.26 16.19
C ALA A 9 -19.75 9.04 15.42
N VAL A 10 -19.64 9.12 14.08
CA VAL A 10 -19.09 8.01 13.28
C VAL A 10 -17.57 8.02 13.35
N PRO A 11 -16.91 6.91 13.76
CA PRO A 11 -15.47 6.87 13.84
C PRO A 11 -14.82 6.98 12.44
N VAL A 12 -13.79 7.79 12.34
CA VAL A 12 -13.01 8.01 11.12
C VAL A 12 -11.66 7.33 11.23
N LEU A 13 -11.28 6.54 10.24
CA LEU A 13 -9.94 5.96 10.11
C LEU A 13 -9.13 6.75 9.08
N VAL A 14 -7.88 7.11 9.43
CA VAL A 14 -6.97 7.67 8.45
C VAL A 14 -6.39 6.56 7.59
N ALA A 15 -6.41 6.74 6.27
CA ALA A 15 -5.91 5.77 5.30
C ALA A 15 -4.98 6.41 4.27
N GLY A 16 -4.09 5.59 3.69
CA GLY A 16 -3.10 6.01 2.70
C GLY A 16 -1.88 6.65 3.34
N PHE A 17 -0.70 6.19 2.94
CA PHE A 17 0.61 6.64 3.43
C PHE A 17 0.87 6.46 4.95
N VAL A 18 0.02 5.73 5.67
CA VAL A 18 0.27 5.39 7.09
C VAL A 18 1.27 4.23 7.12
N ALA A 19 2.50 4.51 7.58
CA ALA A 19 3.62 3.56 7.55
C ALA A 19 4.38 3.47 8.87
N THR A 20 4.30 4.48 9.73
CA THR A 20 5.07 4.56 10.97
C THR A 20 4.18 4.95 12.15
N ASP A 21 4.69 4.73 13.35
CA ASP A 21 4.18 5.23 14.62
C ASP A 21 3.79 6.72 14.58
N ARG A 22 4.64 7.55 13.95
CA ARG A 22 4.41 8.99 13.83
C ARG A 22 3.22 9.31 12.92
N HIS A 23 3.02 8.54 11.85
CA HIS A 23 1.83 8.70 11.01
C HIS A 23 0.56 8.33 11.76
N VAL A 24 0.60 7.26 12.57
CA VAL A 24 -0.52 6.86 13.44
C VAL A 24 -0.78 7.95 14.48
N ALA A 25 0.25 8.42 15.18
CA ALA A 25 0.14 9.49 16.17
C ALA A 25 -0.44 10.79 15.57
N ALA A 26 0.01 11.17 14.37
CA ALA A 26 -0.53 12.33 13.65
C ALA A 26 -2.01 12.15 13.29
N GLY A 27 -2.41 10.98 12.82
CA GLY A 27 -3.81 10.66 12.54
C GLY A 27 -4.70 10.80 13.77
N LEU A 28 -4.26 10.23 14.90
CA LEU A 28 -4.96 10.33 16.19
C LEU A 28 -5.02 11.79 16.69
N ALA A 29 -3.94 12.55 16.57
CA ALA A 29 -3.91 13.97 16.94
C ALA A 29 -4.86 14.83 16.08
N MET A 30 -5.15 14.43 14.84
CA MET A 30 -6.15 15.07 13.99
C MET A 30 -7.59 14.63 14.30
N GLY A 31 -7.80 13.76 15.30
CA GLY A 31 -9.10 13.28 15.74
C GLY A 31 -9.58 11.98 15.09
N ALA A 32 -8.74 11.29 14.32
CA ALA A 32 -9.08 9.96 13.80
C ALA A 32 -9.18 8.93 14.94
N ALA A 33 -10.05 7.94 14.78
CA ALA A 33 -10.21 6.83 15.73
C ALA A 33 -9.12 5.75 15.55
N GLY A 34 -8.37 5.78 14.44
CA GLY A 34 -7.30 4.83 14.15
C GLY A 34 -6.78 4.97 12.74
N GLY A 35 -5.90 4.02 12.33
CA GLY A 35 -5.32 3.92 11.00
C GLY A 35 -5.85 2.71 10.22
N TRP A 36 -6.02 2.87 8.90
CA TRP A 36 -6.27 1.79 7.96
C TRP A 36 -5.02 1.59 7.11
N ILE A 37 -4.28 0.53 7.36
CA ILE A 37 -2.95 0.29 6.81
C ILE A 37 -3.01 -0.90 5.84
N GLY A 38 -2.43 -0.76 4.67
CA GLY A 38 -2.37 -1.82 3.65
C GLY A 38 -0.93 -2.23 3.33
N THR A 39 -0.13 -1.29 2.86
CA THR A 39 1.20 -1.55 2.28
C THR A 39 2.18 -2.24 3.25
N ALA A 40 2.11 -1.95 4.55
CA ALA A 40 2.98 -2.58 5.55
C ALA A 40 2.84 -4.11 5.58
N TRP A 41 1.65 -4.62 5.31
CA TRP A 41 1.37 -6.07 5.36
C TRP A 41 1.92 -6.84 4.17
N LEU A 42 2.27 -6.17 3.07
CA LEU A 42 2.85 -6.80 1.89
C LEU A 42 4.19 -7.48 2.18
N LEU A 43 4.95 -6.95 3.14
CA LEU A 43 6.22 -7.51 3.60
C LEU A 43 6.09 -8.18 4.98
N SER A 44 4.89 -8.67 5.34
CA SER A 44 4.76 -9.53 6.52
C SER A 44 5.14 -10.97 6.18
N GLU A 45 5.76 -11.69 7.13
CA GLU A 45 6.11 -13.11 6.98
C GLU A 45 4.87 -13.94 6.63
N GLU A 46 3.74 -13.63 7.26
CA GLU A 46 2.48 -14.34 7.08
C GLU A 46 1.92 -14.16 5.67
N HIS A 47 2.21 -13.04 5.00
CA HIS A 47 1.78 -12.79 3.63
C HIS A 47 2.69 -13.46 2.59
N GLN A 48 3.97 -13.73 2.92
CA GLN A 48 4.92 -14.31 1.98
C GLN A 48 4.50 -15.68 1.46
N ALA A 49 3.72 -16.44 2.22
CA ALA A 49 3.16 -17.73 1.77
C ALA A 49 2.21 -17.60 0.55
N HIS A 50 1.72 -16.41 0.28
CA HIS A 50 0.75 -16.11 -0.79
C HIS A 50 1.30 -15.12 -1.83
N MET A 51 2.54 -14.70 -1.69
CA MET A 51 3.17 -13.72 -2.58
C MET A 51 4.24 -14.39 -3.44
N HIS A 52 4.26 -14.05 -4.72
CA HIS A 52 5.32 -14.49 -5.62
C HIS A 52 6.68 -13.91 -5.13
N PRO A 53 7.76 -14.72 -5.03
CA PRO A 53 9.06 -14.25 -4.48
C PRO A 53 9.63 -13.02 -5.20
N VAL A 54 9.44 -12.92 -6.50
CA VAL A 54 9.83 -11.74 -7.29
C VAL A 54 9.15 -10.47 -6.81
N ASN A 55 7.88 -10.54 -6.40
CA ASN A 55 7.17 -9.39 -5.82
C ASN A 55 7.79 -8.95 -4.49
N THR A 56 8.18 -9.89 -3.64
CA THR A 56 8.86 -9.57 -2.38
C THR A 56 10.13 -8.76 -2.62
N GLU A 57 10.99 -9.20 -3.54
CA GLU A 57 12.24 -8.49 -3.85
C GLU A 57 11.98 -7.11 -4.50
N LYS A 58 11.00 -7.02 -5.39
CA LYS A 58 10.60 -5.72 -5.98
C LYS A 58 10.05 -4.75 -4.93
N LEU A 59 9.24 -5.24 -3.99
CA LEU A 59 8.69 -4.41 -2.91
C LEU A 59 9.78 -3.91 -1.97
N LYS A 60 10.74 -4.77 -1.59
CA LYS A 60 11.89 -4.39 -0.74
C LYS A 60 12.80 -3.35 -1.40
N ALA A 61 12.95 -3.42 -2.72
CA ALA A 61 13.77 -2.50 -3.48
C ALA A 61 13.07 -1.17 -3.81
N ALA A 62 11.72 -1.11 -3.68
CA ALA A 62 10.93 0.03 -4.11
C ALA A 62 10.98 1.21 -3.15
N GLY A 63 11.31 2.38 -3.64
CA GLY A 63 11.11 3.65 -2.94
C GLY A 63 9.73 4.25 -3.17
N SER A 64 9.40 5.31 -2.43
CA SER A 64 8.12 6.03 -2.56
C SER A 64 7.87 6.60 -3.96
N GLY A 65 8.94 6.88 -4.73
CA GLY A 65 8.86 7.36 -6.11
C GLY A 65 8.66 6.27 -7.17
N ASP A 66 8.85 4.99 -6.80
CA ASP A 66 8.80 3.87 -7.74
C ASP A 66 7.39 3.30 -7.91
N THR A 67 6.39 4.01 -7.48
CA THR A 67 4.98 3.63 -7.64
C THR A 67 4.29 4.43 -8.74
N VAL A 68 3.33 3.82 -9.40
CA VAL A 68 2.52 4.41 -10.47
C VAL A 68 1.03 4.17 -10.21
N ILE A 69 0.19 5.11 -10.62
CA ILE A 69 -1.26 4.94 -10.61
C ILE A 69 -1.68 4.43 -11.99
N THR A 70 -2.37 3.30 -12.03
CA THR A 70 -2.79 2.66 -13.26
C THR A 70 -4.23 2.17 -13.17
N ARG A 71 -4.77 1.70 -14.32
CA ARG A 71 -6.06 1.02 -14.44
C ARG A 71 -5.91 -0.31 -15.18
N SER A 72 -4.69 -0.77 -15.35
CA SER A 72 -4.30 -1.87 -16.23
C SER A 72 -4.83 -3.25 -15.81
N GLU A 73 -5.15 -3.45 -14.53
CA GLU A 73 -5.63 -4.74 -14.03
C GLU A 73 -7.16 -4.82 -14.01
N SER A 74 -7.80 -4.00 -13.19
CA SER A 74 -9.25 -4.11 -12.95
C SER A 74 -10.10 -3.05 -13.67
N GLY A 75 -9.45 -2.08 -14.32
CA GLY A 75 -10.14 -0.91 -14.87
C GLY A 75 -10.48 0.17 -13.82
N LYS A 76 -10.29 -0.11 -12.52
CA LYS A 76 -10.30 0.88 -11.44
C LYS A 76 -8.92 1.44 -11.23
N THR A 77 -8.86 2.70 -10.81
CA THR A 77 -7.62 3.35 -10.42
C THR A 77 -7.04 2.70 -9.17
N PHE A 78 -5.81 2.23 -9.24
CA PHE A 78 -5.06 1.73 -8.09
C PHE A 78 -3.57 2.06 -8.26
N ARG A 79 -2.81 1.94 -7.19
CA ARG A 79 -1.37 2.18 -7.19
C ARG A 79 -0.60 0.88 -7.08
N GLN A 80 0.45 0.73 -7.89
CA GLN A 80 1.35 -0.42 -7.88
C GLN A 80 2.80 0.01 -7.98
N VAL A 81 3.74 -0.89 -7.66
CA VAL A 81 5.15 -0.71 -8.00
C VAL A 81 5.31 -0.74 -9.52
N ARG A 82 6.11 0.17 -10.05
CA ARG A 82 6.38 0.27 -11.49
C ARG A 82 7.03 -1.01 -12.00
N SER A 83 6.54 -1.51 -13.12
CA SER A 83 7.00 -2.74 -13.77
C SER A 83 6.89 -2.58 -15.29
N SER A 84 7.44 -3.54 -16.06
CA SER A 84 7.21 -3.55 -17.51
C SER A 84 5.73 -3.63 -17.87
N TRP A 85 4.91 -4.33 -17.06
CA TRP A 85 3.46 -4.33 -17.21
C TRP A 85 2.87 -2.91 -17.21
N SER A 86 3.18 -2.12 -16.17
CA SER A 86 2.66 -0.75 -16.07
C SER A 86 3.21 0.16 -17.17
N GLN A 87 4.47 -0.01 -17.55
CA GLN A 87 5.12 0.77 -18.62
C GLN A 87 4.46 0.52 -19.98
N GLU A 88 4.14 -0.74 -20.30
CA GLU A 88 3.44 -1.06 -21.55
C GLU A 88 2.04 -0.43 -21.58
N TRP A 89 1.29 -0.47 -20.49
CA TRP A 89 -0.03 0.15 -20.41
C TRP A 89 0.00 1.68 -20.38
N GLU A 90 1.14 2.30 -20.06
CA GLU A 90 1.37 3.75 -20.11
C GLU A 90 1.95 4.20 -21.46
N SER A 91 2.33 3.28 -22.34
CA SER A 91 2.92 3.60 -23.64
C SER A 91 1.92 4.36 -24.55
N GLU A 92 2.43 5.17 -25.46
CA GLU A 92 1.61 6.01 -26.35
C GLU A 92 0.65 5.19 -27.21
N ASN A 93 1.04 3.97 -27.57
CA ASN A 93 0.26 3.06 -28.41
C ASN A 93 -0.58 2.04 -27.61
N ALA A 94 -0.56 2.12 -26.28
CA ALA A 94 -1.31 1.19 -25.45
C ALA A 94 -2.83 1.34 -25.65
N PRO A 95 -3.58 0.24 -25.64
CA PRO A 95 -5.04 0.32 -25.63
C PRO A 95 -5.51 1.00 -24.35
N LYS A 96 -6.59 1.74 -24.41
CA LYS A 96 -7.19 2.33 -23.20
C LYS A 96 -7.77 1.22 -22.33
N PRO A 97 -7.46 1.18 -21.03
CA PRO A 97 -8.04 0.21 -20.12
C PRO A 97 -9.58 0.26 -20.14
N LEU A 98 -10.19 -0.90 -20.18
CA LEU A 98 -11.64 -1.04 -20.10
C LEU A 98 -12.14 -0.66 -18.69
N LYS A 99 -13.44 -0.43 -18.57
CA LYS A 99 -14.07 -0.26 -17.25
C LYS A 99 -14.22 -1.61 -16.55
N MET A 100 -14.15 -1.61 -15.23
CA MET A 100 -14.49 -2.78 -14.42
C MET A 100 -15.92 -3.25 -14.72
N PRO A 101 -16.19 -4.57 -14.83
CA PRO A 101 -15.27 -5.70 -14.64
C PRO A 101 -14.54 -6.15 -15.92
N TYR A 102 -14.77 -5.51 -17.05
CA TYR A 102 -14.29 -5.98 -18.35
C TYR A 102 -12.77 -6.02 -18.48
N GLN A 103 -12.08 -5.08 -17.84
CA GLN A 103 -10.62 -5.08 -17.82
C GLN A 103 -10.07 -6.31 -17.07
N ASP A 104 -10.65 -6.60 -15.93
CA ASP A 104 -10.29 -7.75 -15.10
C ASP A 104 -10.50 -9.07 -15.85
N VAL A 105 -11.64 -9.21 -16.52
CA VAL A 105 -11.93 -10.38 -17.38
C VAL A 105 -10.94 -10.47 -18.56
N LEU A 106 -10.55 -9.33 -19.15
CA LEU A 106 -9.64 -9.30 -20.28
C LEU A 106 -8.23 -9.78 -19.92
N VAL A 107 -7.71 -9.37 -18.76
CA VAL A 107 -6.31 -9.58 -18.39
C VAL A 107 -6.09 -10.62 -17.30
N GLY A 108 -7.14 -11.11 -16.64
CA GLY A 108 -7.03 -11.99 -15.48
C GLY A 108 -6.25 -13.27 -15.76
N ASP A 109 -6.62 -13.98 -16.84
CA ASP A 109 -5.91 -15.21 -17.24
C ASP A 109 -4.44 -14.92 -17.62
N LEU A 110 -4.18 -13.77 -18.24
CA LEU A 110 -2.82 -13.37 -18.61
C LEU A 110 -1.98 -13.06 -17.36
N LEU A 111 -2.54 -12.37 -16.37
CA LEU A 111 -1.85 -12.08 -15.12
C LEU A 111 -1.52 -13.37 -14.36
N GLY A 112 -2.45 -14.31 -14.30
CA GLY A 112 -2.19 -15.65 -13.74
C GLY A 112 -1.06 -16.38 -14.45
N ALA A 113 -1.06 -16.38 -15.79
CA ALA A 113 -0.01 -17.01 -16.60
C ALA A 113 1.37 -16.35 -16.43
N ILE A 114 1.41 -15.02 -16.23
CA ILE A 114 2.66 -14.29 -15.96
C ILE A 114 3.30 -14.79 -14.66
N GLU A 115 2.52 -14.99 -13.61
CA GLU A 115 3.02 -15.53 -12.34
C GLU A 115 3.37 -17.02 -12.44
N GLU A 116 2.50 -17.84 -13.07
CA GLU A 116 2.71 -19.29 -13.24
C GLU A 116 3.98 -19.61 -14.03
N HIS A 117 4.35 -18.77 -14.98
CA HIS A 117 5.52 -18.95 -15.85
C HIS A 117 6.72 -18.09 -15.49
N ASP A 118 6.76 -17.49 -14.29
CA ASP A 118 7.87 -16.68 -13.79
C ASP A 118 8.32 -15.58 -14.77
N ILE A 119 7.38 -14.88 -15.42
CA ILE A 119 7.72 -13.79 -16.35
C ILE A 119 8.08 -12.54 -15.55
N GLU A 120 9.25 -12.58 -14.93
CA GLU A 120 9.73 -11.61 -13.94
C GLU A 120 9.52 -10.14 -14.30
N PRO A 121 9.80 -9.64 -15.50
CA PRO A 121 9.62 -8.24 -15.85
C PRO A 121 8.18 -7.73 -15.71
N LEU A 122 7.21 -8.64 -15.91
CA LEU A 122 5.78 -8.33 -15.89
C LEU A 122 5.14 -8.58 -14.53
N ILE A 123 5.74 -9.42 -13.66
CA ILE A 123 5.27 -9.65 -12.30
C ILE A 123 5.29 -8.34 -11.51
N HIS A 124 4.20 -7.99 -10.85
CA HIS A 124 4.06 -6.75 -10.11
C HIS A 124 3.07 -6.88 -8.95
N SER A 125 3.12 -5.95 -8.02
CA SER A 125 2.24 -5.91 -6.86
C SER A 125 1.67 -4.51 -6.64
N GLY A 126 0.43 -4.46 -6.18
CA GLY A 126 -0.19 -3.23 -5.69
C GLY A 126 0.51 -2.77 -4.42
N ALA A 127 0.96 -1.51 -4.39
CA ALA A 127 1.55 -0.91 -3.21
C ALA A 127 1.34 0.61 -3.19
N GLY A 128 1.13 1.16 -2.00
CA GLY A 128 1.13 2.61 -1.79
C GLY A 128 2.54 3.19 -1.76
N GLN A 129 2.66 4.53 -1.83
CA GLN A 129 3.96 5.21 -1.72
C GLN A 129 4.66 4.99 -0.38
N SER A 130 3.92 4.53 0.64
CA SER A 130 4.49 4.12 1.93
C SER A 130 5.41 2.90 1.83
N ILE A 131 5.48 2.22 0.68
CA ILE A 131 6.41 1.10 0.47
C ILE A 131 7.87 1.50 0.74
N GLY A 132 8.25 2.74 0.44
CA GLY A 132 9.60 3.25 0.71
C GLY A 132 10.01 3.33 2.20
N TYR A 133 9.13 2.94 3.13
CA TYR A 133 9.44 2.77 4.56
C TYR A 133 9.75 1.32 4.95
N PHE A 134 9.64 0.39 4.00
CA PHE A 134 9.73 -1.05 4.28
C PHE A 134 10.75 -1.68 3.33
N ASP A 135 11.80 -2.28 3.86
CA ASP A 135 12.90 -2.90 3.12
C ASP A 135 13.22 -4.34 3.57
N GLU A 136 12.49 -4.84 4.57
CA GLU A 136 12.65 -6.18 5.11
C GLU A 136 11.30 -6.86 5.39
N VAL A 137 11.34 -8.19 5.40
CA VAL A 137 10.20 -9.02 5.81
C VAL A 137 10.21 -9.16 7.33
N ARG A 138 9.06 -8.89 7.97
CA ARG A 138 8.88 -8.97 9.43
C ARG A 138 7.54 -9.61 9.78
N THR A 139 7.41 -10.17 10.97
CA THR A 139 6.12 -10.71 11.42
C THR A 139 5.08 -9.59 11.58
N VAL A 140 3.80 -9.92 11.37
CA VAL A 140 2.69 -8.98 11.65
C VAL A 140 2.76 -8.43 13.07
N GLN A 141 3.19 -9.28 14.05
CA GLN A 141 3.32 -8.85 15.44
C GLN A 141 4.33 -7.71 15.58
N VAL A 142 5.53 -7.85 15.00
CA VAL A 142 6.57 -6.81 15.05
C VAL A 142 6.10 -5.51 14.38
N ILE A 143 5.46 -5.63 13.21
CA ILE A 143 4.91 -4.45 12.51
C ILE A 143 3.85 -3.73 13.37
N MET A 144 2.97 -4.50 14.05
CA MET A 144 1.95 -3.94 14.93
C MET A 144 2.54 -3.27 16.16
N ASP A 145 3.52 -3.90 16.80
CA ASP A 145 4.16 -3.38 18.01
C ASP A 145 4.84 -2.03 17.68
N ASP A 146 5.61 -1.95 16.60
CA ASP A 146 6.23 -0.71 16.12
C ASP A 146 5.19 0.41 15.88
N LEU A 147 4.07 0.08 15.28
CA LEU A 147 3.03 1.07 14.96
C LEU A 147 2.29 1.59 16.20
N VAL A 148 2.11 0.75 17.23
CA VAL A 148 1.25 1.07 18.39
C VAL A 148 2.07 1.59 19.57
N GLU A 149 3.14 0.91 19.96
CA GLU A 149 3.91 1.28 21.16
C GLU A 149 4.59 2.64 21.00
N GLU A 150 5.24 2.86 19.87
CA GLU A 150 5.92 4.12 19.61
C GLU A 150 4.94 5.27 19.36
N ALA A 151 3.77 5.04 18.74
CA ALA A 151 2.74 6.06 18.58
C ALA A 151 2.27 6.62 19.92
N SER A 152 2.06 5.75 20.90
CA SER A 152 1.71 6.15 22.28
C SER A 152 2.80 6.99 22.92
N ALA A 153 4.06 6.61 22.76
CA ALA A 153 5.21 7.37 23.28
C ALA A 153 5.35 8.74 22.60
N VAL A 154 5.11 8.83 21.28
CA VAL A 154 5.11 10.10 20.55
C VAL A 154 4.06 11.04 21.12
N LEU A 155 2.81 10.59 21.27
CA LEU A 155 1.71 11.41 21.80
C LEU A 155 1.99 11.87 23.23
N GLY A 156 2.54 10.98 24.09
CA GLY A 156 2.93 11.32 25.45
C GLY A 156 4.01 12.40 25.53
N ARG A 157 5.01 12.35 24.65
CA ARG A 157 6.06 13.39 24.56
C ARG A 157 5.47 14.73 24.10
N GLN A 158 4.60 14.72 23.10
CA GLN A 158 3.97 15.98 22.61
C GLN A 158 3.12 16.66 23.66
N ALA A 159 2.41 15.90 24.47
CA ALA A 159 1.61 16.46 25.58
C ALA A 159 2.44 17.26 26.59
N SER A 160 3.75 17.01 26.71
CA SER A 160 4.64 17.75 27.60
C SER A 160 4.92 19.19 27.16
N PHE A 161 4.79 19.49 25.87
CA PHE A 161 4.97 20.84 25.32
C PHE A 161 3.76 21.75 25.53
N LEU A 162 2.62 21.20 25.95
CA LEU A 162 1.38 21.96 26.22
C LEU A 162 1.21 22.36 27.67
N LYS A 163 2.20 22.10 28.52
CA LYS A 163 2.26 22.49 29.92
C LYS A 163 3.17 23.70 30.12
#